data_5c91046674c2603d29278187d035a31f
#
_entry.id   5c91046674c2603d29278187d035a31f
#
_cell.length_a   1.000
_cell.length_b   1.000
_cell.length_c   1.000
_cell.angle_alpha   90.00
_cell.angle_beta   90.00
_cell.angle_gamma   90.00
#
_symmetry.space_group_name_H-M   'P 1'
#
loop_
_entity.id
_entity.type
_entity.pdbx_description
1 polymer ?
#
loop_
_entity_poly.entity_id
_entity_poly.type
_entity_poly.pdbx_seq_one_letter_code
_entity_poly.pdbx_strand_id
1 'polypeptide(L)'
;GSEMCIRDRLDSIVKSGKALYVGLSNYDGPTLKKAAAILNDLKCPFIINQNRYSIFDRTIEENGLKETAHDLKKGIIAFSPLAQGMLTNRYLNGIPADSRIAKDGRFLHESSLTPERLSQIKALNELAGQRGQTLAEMALSWILKDDHVTSVLIGASKPEQILDNIGIIGHTSFSKEELDKIDAIVK
;
A
#
# COMPACT_ATOMS: atom_id res chain seq x y z
N GLY A 1 20.73 -5.55 16.99
CA GLY A 1 20.41 -4.76 18.18
C GLY A 1 18.97 -4.99 18.60
N SER A 2 18.67 -4.97 19.91
CA SER A 2 17.29 -5.14 20.36
C SER A 2 16.40 -4.00 19.81
N GLU A 3 15.13 -4.25 19.57
CA GLU A 3 14.14 -3.24 19.15
C GLU A 3 14.12 -2.02 20.08
N MET A 4 14.44 -2.22 21.36
CA MET A 4 14.56 -1.17 22.37
C MET A 4 15.66 -0.16 22.00
N CYS A 5 16.82 -0.61 21.53
CA CYS A 5 17.92 0.28 21.12
C CYS A 5 17.56 1.14 19.90
N ILE A 6 16.74 0.64 18.98
CA ILE A 6 16.30 1.41 17.80
C ILE A 6 15.38 2.54 18.22
N ARG A 7 14.45 2.27 19.14
CA ARG A 7 13.48 3.27 19.64
C ARG A 7 14.13 4.35 20.47
N ASP A 8 15.12 3.99 21.31
CA ASP A 8 15.92 4.96 22.06
C ASP A 8 16.70 5.90 21.11
N ARG A 9 17.19 5.38 19.98
CA ARG A 9 17.86 6.18 18.95
C ARG A 9 16.90 7.12 18.24
N LEU A 10 15.68 6.67 17.92
CA LEU A 10 14.65 7.52 17.31
C LEU A 10 14.28 8.68 18.23
N ASP A 11 14.07 8.41 19.53
CA ASP A 11 13.83 9.42 20.53
C ASP A 11 14.98 10.45 20.61
N SER A 12 16.22 9.97 20.64
CA SER A 12 17.42 10.83 20.64
C SER A 12 17.51 11.71 19.40
N ILE A 13 17.12 11.22 18.22
CA ILE A 13 17.09 11.99 16.97
C ILE A 13 16.07 13.11 17.05
N VAL A 14 14.88 12.84 17.56
CA VAL A 14 13.83 13.86 17.75
C VAL A 14 14.28 14.89 18.78
N LYS A 15 14.77 14.47 19.95
CA LYS A 15 15.25 15.39 21.00
C LYS A 15 16.43 16.25 20.58
N SER A 16 17.25 15.77 19.64
CA SER A 16 18.35 16.57 19.07
C SER A 16 17.89 17.56 17.98
N GLY A 17 16.58 17.63 17.69
CA GLY A 17 16.01 18.51 16.68
C GLY A 17 16.27 18.11 15.22
N LYS A 18 16.78 16.89 14.97
CA LYS A 18 17.07 16.39 13.62
C LYS A 18 15.84 15.85 12.90
N ALA A 19 14.78 15.51 13.64
CA ALA A 19 13.48 15.11 13.12
C ALA A 19 12.36 15.68 14.00
N LEU A 20 11.22 15.95 13.39
CA LEU A 20 10.01 16.40 14.12
C LEU A 20 9.17 15.19 14.56
N TYR A 21 9.12 14.17 13.73
CA TYR A 21 8.31 12.98 13.93
C TYR A 21 9.08 11.73 13.55
N VAL A 22 8.65 10.60 14.06
CA VAL A 22 9.14 9.27 13.65
C VAL A 22 8.03 8.46 12.99
N GLY A 23 8.43 7.61 12.07
CA GLY A 23 7.59 6.57 11.46
C GLY A 23 8.27 5.21 11.59
N LEU A 24 7.46 4.18 11.62
CA LEU A 24 7.91 2.78 11.60
C LEU A 24 7.59 2.15 10.26
N SER A 25 8.17 0.99 9.96
CA SER A 25 7.91 0.30 8.70
C SER A 25 7.90 -1.22 8.88
N ASN A 26 7.00 -1.89 8.15
CA ASN A 26 6.88 -3.35 8.09
C ASN A 26 6.63 -4.03 9.46
N TYR A 27 5.93 -3.35 10.36
CA TYR A 27 5.47 -3.95 11.62
C TYR A 27 4.12 -4.64 11.39
N ASP A 28 3.87 -5.69 12.17
CA ASP A 28 2.54 -6.27 12.38
C ASP A 28 1.80 -5.56 13.54
N GLY A 29 0.53 -5.91 13.76
CA GLY A 29 -0.27 -5.30 14.81
C GLY A 29 0.34 -5.44 16.21
N PRO A 30 0.68 -6.64 16.68
CA PRO A 30 1.30 -6.85 17.99
C PRO A 30 2.61 -6.09 18.19
N THR A 31 3.47 -6.07 17.17
CA THR A 31 4.76 -5.35 17.22
C THR A 31 4.55 -3.84 17.21
N LEU A 32 3.61 -3.34 16.40
CA LEU A 32 3.25 -1.93 16.39
C LEU A 32 2.73 -1.47 17.76
N LYS A 33 1.86 -2.26 18.38
CA LYS A 33 1.31 -1.95 19.71
C LYS A 33 2.40 -1.82 20.77
N LYS A 34 3.35 -2.75 20.80
CA LYS A 34 4.51 -2.70 21.72
C LYS A 34 5.40 -1.48 21.43
N ALA A 35 5.68 -1.20 20.16
CA ALA A 35 6.51 -0.07 19.76
C ALA A 35 5.86 1.26 20.13
N ALA A 36 4.56 1.40 19.89
CA ALA A 36 3.79 2.59 20.22
C ALA A 36 3.79 2.87 21.72
N ALA A 37 3.63 1.84 22.57
CA ALA A 37 3.70 1.99 24.02
C ALA A 37 5.06 2.57 24.46
N ILE A 38 6.17 2.02 23.96
CA ILE A 38 7.51 2.49 24.32
C ILE A 38 7.77 3.92 23.81
N LEU A 39 7.39 4.24 22.58
CA LEU A 39 7.55 5.59 22.04
C LEU A 39 6.69 6.62 22.79
N ASN A 40 5.51 6.20 23.26
CA ASN A 40 4.66 7.04 24.11
C ASN A 40 5.30 7.29 25.48
N ASP A 41 5.86 6.27 26.14
CA ASP A 41 6.57 6.44 27.42
C ASP A 41 7.77 7.37 27.30
N LEU A 42 8.48 7.31 26.19
CA LEU A 42 9.59 8.21 25.86
C LEU A 42 9.12 9.63 25.46
N LYS A 43 7.82 9.84 25.27
CA LYS A 43 7.22 11.06 24.69
C LYS A 43 7.78 11.37 23.28
N CYS A 44 8.16 10.35 22.53
CA CYS A 44 8.65 10.45 21.18
C CYS A 44 7.45 10.51 20.21
N PRO A 45 7.34 11.55 19.35
CA PRO A 45 6.18 11.75 18.49
C PRO A 45 6.15 10.76 17.31
N PHE A 46 5.61 9.57 17.55
CA PHE A 46 5.35 8.55 16.55
C PHE A 46 3.98 8.79 15.90
N ILE A 47 3.93 8.90 14.57
CA ILE A 47 2.71 9.27 13.86
C ILE A 47 2.24 8.27 12.81
N ILE A 48 3.14 7.45 12.22
CA ILE A 48 2.80 6.69 11.02
C ILE A 48 3.58 5.38 10.91
N ASN A 49 2.95 4.36 10.30
CA ASN A 49 3.61 3.11 9.91
C ASN A 49 3.51 2.91 8.40
N GLN A 50 4.61 2.54 7.75
CA GLN A 50 4.67 2.30 6.31
C GLN A 50 4.74 0.82 6.03
N ASN A 51 3.77 0.30 5.24
CA ASN A 51 3.67 -1.12 4.88
C ASN A 51 3.33 -1.31 3.41
N ARG A 52 3.68 -2.49 2.88
CA ARG A 52 3.16 -2.94 1.60
C ARG A 52 1.66 -3.18 1.74
N TYR A 53 0.89 -2.64 0.80
CA TYR A 53 -0.54 -2.88 0.73
C TYR A 53 -1.07 -2.64 -0.68
N SER A 54 -1.83 -3.60 -1.18
CA SER A 54 -2.48 -3.54 -2.50
C SER A 54 -3.63 -4.54 -2.55
N ILE A 55 -4.41 -4.55 -3.62
CA ILE A 55 -5.44 -5.57 -3.85
C ILE A 55 -4.85 -6.99 -3.81
N PHE A 56 -3.58 -7.18 -4.25
CA PHE A 56 -2.90 -8.47 -4.27
C PHE A 56 -2.06 -8.79 -3.03
N ASP A 57 -1.85 -7.83 -2.14
CA ASP A 57 -1.11 -8.03 -0.89
C ASP A 57 -1.90 -7.39 0.25
N ARG A 58 -2.59 -8.20 1.00
CA ARG A 58 -3.46 -7.79 2.11
C ARG A 58 -2.91 -8.18 3.49
N THR A 59 -1.63 -8.46 3.56
CA THR A 59 -0.97 -8.90 4.80
C THR A 59 -1.28 -8.01 6.00
N ILE A 60 -1.43 -6.70 5.80
CA ILE A 60 -1.74 -5.77 6.90
C ILE A 60 -3.18 -5.90 7.44
N GLU A 61 -4.09 -6.47 6.68
CA GLU A 61 -5.44 -6.81 7.15
C GLU A 61 -5.38 -8.07 8.03
N GLU A 62 -4.62 -9.07 7.61
CA GLU A 62 -4.53 -10.40 8.24
C GLU A 62 -3.69 -10.39 9.53
N ASN A 63 -2.61 -9.59 9.57
CA ASN A 63 -1.68 -9.54 10.71
C ASN A 63 -2.07 -8.52 11.79
N GLY A 64 -3.27 -7.92 11.68
CA GLY A 64 -3.84 -7.00 12.64
C GLY A 64 -3.21 -5.60 12.65
N LEU A 65 -2.31 -5.27 11.70
CA LEU A 65 -1.68 -3.95 11.66
C LEU A 65 -2.71 -2.84 11.41
N LYS A 66 -3.59 -3.05 10.44
CA LYS A 66 -4.56 -2.05 10.00
C LYS A 66 -5.46 -1.60 11.14
N GLU A 67 -6.05 -2.57 11.87
CA GLU A 67 -6.89 -2.31 13.05
C GLU A 67 -6.07 -1.67 14.19
N THR A 68 -4.87 -2.22 14.47
CA THR A 68 -4.03 -1.67 15.54
C THR A 68 -3.62 -0.23 15.28
N ALA A 69 -3.26 0.13 14.05
CA ALA A 69 -2.91 1.50 13.70
C ALA A 69 -4.10 2.45 13.87
N HIS A 70 -5.29 2.02 13.42
CA HIS A 70 -6.52 2.78 13.59
C HIS A 70 -6.84 3.04 15.06
N ASP A 71 -6.82 2.00 15.90
CA ASP A 71 -7.08 2.10 17.35
C ASP A 71 -6.10 3.04 18.06
N LEU A 72 -4.83 3.00 17.64
CA LEU A 72 -3.77 3.85 18.15
C LEU A 72 -3.79 5.27 17.57
N LYS A 73 -4.70 5.57 16.64
CA LYS A 73 -4.78 6.84 15.89
C LYS A 73 -3.46 7.17 15.20
N LYS A 74 -2.85 6.16 14.57
CA LYS A 74 -1.63 6.27 13.78
C LYS A 74 -1.95 6.08 12.30
N GLY A 75 -1.33 6.89 11.45
CA GLY A 75 -1.51 6.76 10.01
C GLY A 75 -0.83 5.50 9.46
N ILE A 76 -1.31 5.04 8.30
CA ILE A 76 -0.64 4.06 7.46
C ILE A 76 -0.29 4.72 6.14
N ILE A 77 0.97 4.54 5.70
CA ILE A 77 1.39 4.83 4.32
C ILE A 77 1.53 3.49 3.59
N ALA A 78 0.80 3.32 2.49
CA ALA A 78 0.89 2.13 1.65
C ALA A 78 1.95 2.29 0.57
N PHE A 79 2.94 1.38 0.50
CA PHE A 79 3.87 1.29 -0.61
C PHE A 79 3.55 0.12 -1.53
N SER A 80 4.06 0.15 -2.77
CA SER A 80 3.76 -0.82 -3.84
C SER A 80 2.25 -0.99 -4.12
N PRO A 81 1.48 0.09 -4.17
CA PRO A 81 0.01 0.04 -4.26
C PRO A 81 -0.48 -0.61 -5.55
N LEU A 82 0.30 -0.52 -6.63
CA LEU A 82 0.00 -1.10 -7.93
C LEU A 82 0.68 -2.46 -8.15
N ALA A 83 1.12 -3.13 -7.07
CA ALA A 83 1.75 -4.46 -7.14
C ALA A 83 2.83 -4.53 -8.23
N GLN A 84 3.79 -3.59 -8.19
CA GLN A 84 4.89 -3.47 -9.16
C GLN A 84 4.43 -3.19 -10.61
N GLY A 85 3.22 -2.65 -10.79
CA GLY A 85 2.60 -2.36 -12.08
C GLY A 85 1.65 -3.45 -12.59
N MET A 86 1.47 -4.55 -11.87
CA MET A 86 0.48 -5.58 -12.23
C MET A 86 -0.96 -5.07 -12.19
N LEU A 87 -1.26 -4.13 -11.29
CA LEU A 87 -2.57 -3.48 -11.18
C LEU A 87 -2.66 -2.25 -12.10
N THR A 88 -2.24 -2.44 -13.35
CA THR A 88 -2.38 -1.47 -14.45
C THR A 88 -2.77 -2.21 -15.73
N ASN A 89 -3.15 -1.49 -16.76
CA ASN A 89 -3.43 -2.05 -18.08
C ASN A 89 -2.19 -2.58 -18.84
N ARG A 90 -1.00 -2.40 -18.25
CA ARG A 90 0.29 -2.64 -18.91
C ARG A 90 0.50 -4.09 -19.32
N TYR A 91 -0.01 -5.05 -18.53
CA TYR A 91 0.20 -6.49 -18.74
C TYR A 91 -0.99 -7.21 -19.40
N LEU A 92 -2.06 -6.50 -19.76
CA LEU A 92 -3.26 -7.09 -20.35
C LEU A 92 -2.99 -7.80 -21.69
N ASN A 93 -2.02 -7.29 -22.48
CA ASN A 93 -1.67 -7.79 -23.80
C ASN A 93 -0.27 -8.43 -23.86
N GLY A 94 0.23 -8.92 -22.73
CA GLY A 94 1.56 -9.53 -22.63
C GLY A 94 2.55 -8.67 -21.84
N ILE A 95 3.83 -9.06 -21.88
CA ILE A 95 4.91 -8.36 -21.16
C ILE A 95 5.55 -7.33 -22.08
N PRO A 96 5.39 -6.01 -21.85
CA PRO A 96 6.04 -5.00 -22.66
C PRO A 96 7.56 -5.03 -22.48
N ALA A 97 8.32 -4.81 -23.56
CA ALA A 97 9.79 -4.80 -23.53
C ALA A 97 10.39 -3.73 -22.60
N ASP A 98 9.63 -2.66 -22.32
CA ASP A 98 10.01 -1.59 -21.42
C ASP A 98 9.51 -1.81 -19.96
N SER A 99 8.87 -2.94 -19.68
CA SER A 99 8.32 -3.27 -18.35
C SER A 99 9.42 -3.57 -17.33
N ARG A 100 9.05 -3.52 -16.04
CA ARG A 100 9.95 -3.92 -14.96
C ARG A 100 10.36 -5.38 -15.05
N ILE A 101 9.46 -6.26 -15.50
CA ILE A 101 9.77 -7.68 -15.73
C ILE A 101 10.89 -7.82 -16.77
N ALA A 102 10.83 -7.06 -17.87
CA ALA A 102 11.80 -7.15 -18.94
C ALA A 102 13.15 -6.47 -18.62
N LYS A 103 13.14 -5.42 -17.80
CA LYS A 103 14.34 -4.58 -17.53
C LYS A 103 14.99 -4.85 -16.17
N ASP A 104 14.21 -5.21 -15.16
CA ASP A 104 14.68 -5.34 -13.78
C ASP A 104 13.96 -6.46 -13.06
N GLY A 105 14.44 -7.68 -13.24
CA GLY A 105 13.90 -8.89 -12.62
C GLY A 105 14.11 -9.02 -11.10
N ARG A 106 14.65 -8.01 -10.40
CA ARG A 106 14.93 -8.08 -8.95
C ARG A 106 13.68 -8.17 -8.09
N PHE A 107 12.58 -7.54 -8.50
CA PHE A 107 11.37 -7.41 -7.68
C PHE A 107 10.12 -8.01 -8.30
N LEU A 108 10.08 -8.16 -9.63
CA LEU A 108 8.97 -8.74 -10.35
C LEU A 108 9.51 -9.67 -11.43
N HIS A 109 9.23 -10.95 -11.31
CA HIS A 109 9.65 -11.98 -12.25
C HIS A 109 8.53 -12.34 -13.21
N GLU A 110 8.87 -12.87 -14.38
CA GLU A 110 7.89 -13.39 -15.35
C GLU A 110 7.00 -14.48 -14.71
N SER A 111 7.58 -15.31 -13.84
CA SER A 111 6.86 -16.33 -13.06
C SER A 111 5.76 -15.75 -12.14
N SER A 112 5.76 -14.45 -11.87
CA SER A 112 4.70 -13.80 -11.09
C SER A 112 3.44 -13.51 -11.90
N LEU A 113 3.53 -13.55 -13.24
CA LEU A 113 2.41 -13.39 -14.17
C LEU A 113 1.86 -14.75 -14.60
N THR A 114 1.39 -15.53 -13.64
CA THR A 114 0.73 -16.82 -13.93
C THR A 114 -0.55 -16.58 -14.76
N PRO A 115 -1.05 -17.60 -15.49
CA PRO A 115 -2.34 -17.49 -16.20
C PRO A 115 -3.49 -17.09 -15.27
N GLU A 116 -3.49 -17.57 -14.04
CA GLU A 116 -4.46 -17.19 -13.00
C GLU A 116 -4.34 -15.71 -12.66
N ARG A 117 -3.13 -15.21 -12.40
CA ARG A 117 -2.89 -13.79 -12.10
C ARG A 117 -3.31 -12.90 -13.26
N LEU A 118 -3.05 -13.29 -14.49
CA LEU A 118 -3.51 -12.56 -15.68
C LEU A 118 -5.03 -12.55 -15.79
N SER A 119 -5.71 -13.65 -15.46
CA SER A 119 -7.17 -13.70 -15.40
C SER A 119 -7.72 -12.74 -14.35
N GLN A 120 -7.12 -12.70 -13.15
CA GLN A 120 -7.48 -11.75 -12.10
C GLN A 120 -7.31 -10.31 -12.54
N ILE A 121 -6.17 -9.97 -13.18
CA ILE A 121 -5.90 -8.62 -13.70
C ILE A 121 -6.96 -8.21 -14.73
N LYS A 122 -7.34 -9.11 -15.65
CA LYS A 122 -8.39 -8.84 -16.64
C LYS A 122 -9.74 -8.58 -15.98
N ALA A 123 -10.16 -9.44 -15.06
CA ALA A 123 -11.42 -9.27 -14.34
C ALA A 123 -11.46 -7.97 -13.52
N LEU A 124 -10.37 -7.62 -12.84
CA LEU A 124 -10.26 -6.35 -12.13
C LEU A 124 -10.29 -5.15 -13.08
N ASN A 125 -9.69 -5.25 -14.28
CA ASN A 125 -9.73 -4.19 -15.28
C ASN A 125 -11.15 -3.98 -15.83
N GLU A 126 -11.92 -5.05 -16.04
CA GLU A 126 -13.33 -4.95 -16.43
C GLU A 126 -14.17 -4.26 -15.36
N LEU A 127 -13.97 -4.63 -14.09
CA LEU A 127 -14.63 -3.99 -12.96
C LEU A 127 -14.27 -2.49 -12.86
N ALA A 128 -13.00 -2.14 -13.05
CA ALA A 128 -12.56 -0.75 -13.08
C ALA A 128 -13.28 0.04 -14.18
N GLY A 129 -13.38 -0.53 -15.39
CA GLY A 129 -14.13 0.06 -16.50
C GLY A 129 -15.61 0.30 -16.18
N GLN A 130 -16.26 -0.61 -15.46
CA GLN A 130 -17.65 -0.42 -14.99
C GLN A 130 -17.79 0.75 -14.01
N ARG A 131 -16.71 1.07 -13.27
CA ARG A 131 -16.63 2.22 -12.36
C ARG A 131 -16.25 3.53 -13.06
N GLY A 132 -15.96 3.49 -14.37
CA GLY A 132 -15.41 4.65 -15.10
C GLY A 132 -13.99 4.99 -14.70
N GLN A 133 -13.23 4.04 -14.17
CA GLN A 133 -11.84 4.19 -13.73
C GLN A 133 -10.92 3.29 -14.55
N THR A 134 -9.65 3.66 -14.65
CA THR A 134 -8.59 2.73 -15.06
C THR A 134 -8.33 1.74 -13.91
N LEU A 135 -7.70 0.60 -14.21
CA LEU A 135 -7.32 -0.37 -13.19
C LEU A 135 -6.39 0.26 -12.12
N ALA A 136 -5.47 1.13 -12.53
CA ALA A 136 -4.58 1.83 -11.60
C ALA A 136 -5.35 2.75 -10.66
N GLU A 137 -6.27 3.56 -11.19
CA GLU A 137 -7.12 4.44 -10.38
C GLU A 137 -8.00 3.64 -9.40
N MET A 138 -8.65 2.57 -9.86
CA MET A 138 -9.43 1.71 -8.98
C MET A 138 -8.57 1.07 -7.89
N ALA A 139 -7.38 0.60 -8.21
CA ALA A 139 -6.46 -0.02 -7.23
C ALA A 139 -5.99 0.97 -6.16
N LEU A 140 -5.68 2.21 -6.54
CA LEU A 140 -5.32 3.27 -5.59
C LEU A 140 -6.53 3.69 -4.75
N SER A 141 -7.70 3.86 -5.38
CA SER A 141 -8.96 4.17 -4.69
C SER A 141 -9.31 3.10 -3.66
N TRP A 142 -9.11 1.82 -4.01
CA TRP A 142 -9.39 0.70 -3.12
C TRP A 142 -8.54 0.71 -1.85
N ILE A 143 -7.29 1.14 -1.93
CA ILE A 143 -6.42 1.28 -0.75
C ILE A 143 -6.97 2.34 0.21
N LEU A 144 -7.54 3.41 -0.34
CA LEU A 144 -8.09 4.54 0.41
C LEU A 144 -9.60 4.42 0.70
N LYS A 145 -10.19 3.22 0.52
CA LYS A 145 -11.63 2.97 0.65
C LYS A 145 -12.22 3.20 2.03
N ASP A 146 -11.37 3.26 3.03
CA ASP A 146 -11.73 3.47 4.43
C ASP A 146 -10.72 4.40 5.12
N ASP A 147 -11.00 4.80 6.34
CA ASP A 147 -10.18 5.77 7.09
C ASP A 147 -8.89 5.18 7.70
N HIS A 148 -8.58 3.91 7.44
CA HIS A 148 -7.42 3.24 8.03
C HIS A 148 -6.10 3.57 7.33
N VAL A 149 -6.13 3.82 6.03
CA VAL A 149 -4.94 4.18 5.26
C VAL A 149 -4.93 5.69 4.97
N THR A 150 -3.89 6.36 5.43
CA THR A 150 -3.78 7.83 5.34
C THR A 150 -3.25 8.29 3.98
N SER A 151 -2.31 7.53 3.39
CA SER A 151 -1.63 7.96 2.17
C SER A 151 -1.08 6.78 1.38
N VAL A 152 -0.87 7.00 0.10
CA VAL A 152 -0.35 6.01 -0.84
C VAL A 152 0.92 6.55 -1.50
N LEU A 153 1.99 5.74 -1.50
CA LEU A 153 3.23 6.06 -2.21
C LEU A 153 3.13 5.58 -3.66
N ILE A 154 3.09 6.51 -4.59
CA ILE A 154 3.12 6.22 -6.01
C ILE A 154 4.52 6.44 -6.58
N GLY A 155 4.91 5.61 -7.55
CA GLY A 155 6.07 5.82 -8.40
C GLY A 155 5.62 6.16 -9.80
N ALA A 156 6.13 7.25 -10.36
CA ALA A 156 5.81 7.67 -11.72
C ALA A 156 7.10 7.89 -12.52
N SER A 157 7.11 7.47 -13.79
CA SER A 157 8.18 7.73 -14.74
C SER A 157 7.87 8.89 -15.69
N LYS A 158 6.63 9.38 -15.66
CA LYS A 158 6.13 10.48 -16.48
C LYS A 158 5.17 11.34 -15.68
N PRO A 159 5.13 12.67 -15.88
CA PRO A 159 4.22 13.58 -15.18
C PRO A 159 2.74 13.21 -15.31
N GLU A 160 2.32 12.74 -16.49
CA GLU A 160 0.94 12.36 -16.77
C GLU A 160 0.43 11.29 -15.81
N GLN A 161 1.29 10.33 -15.43
CA GLN A 161 0.95 9.28 -14.47
C GLN A 161 0.63 9.85 -13.08
N ILE A 162 1.23 10.97 -12.70
CA ILE A 162 0.91 11.64 -11.43
C ILE A 162 -0.47 12.27 -11.53
N LEU A 163 -0.77 12.93 -12.65
CA LEU A 163 -2.08 13.54 -12.88
C LEU A 163 -3.20 12.49 -12.88
N ASP A 164 -3.00 11.39 -13.58
CA ASP A 164 -3.93 10.25 -13.59
C ASP A 164 -4.16 9.72 -12.16
N ASN A 165 -3.08 9.52 -11.40
CA ASN A 165 -3.18 9.01 -10.03
C ASN A 165 -3.88 10.00 -9.07
N ILE A 166 -3.73 11.32 -9.27
CA ILE A 166 -4.45 12.33 -8.47
C ILE A 166 -5.94 12.34 -8.81
N GLY A 167 -6.32 11.92 -10.02
CA GLY A 167 -7.72 11.82 -10.45
C GLY A 167 -8.61 10.94 -9.57
N ILE A 168 -8.03 10.11 -8.70
CA ILE A 168 -8.79 9.31 -7.73
C ILE A 168 -9.43 10.13 -6.61
N ILE A 169 -8.99 11.37 -6.38
CA ILE A 169 -9.50 12.21 -5.30
C ILE A 169 -10.99 12.45 -5.52
N GLY A 170 -11.80 12.06 -4.53
CA GLY A 170 -13.26 12.10 -4.61
C GLY A 170 -13.91 10.83 -5.19
N HIS A 171 -13.12 9.83 -5.64
CA HIS A 171 -13.61 8.57 -6.22
C HIS A 171 -13.16 7.32 -5.43
N THR A 172 -12.93 7.46 -4.12
CA THR A 172 -12.43 6.38 -3.25
C THR A 172 -13.54 5.54 -2.62
N SER A 173 -14.81 5.89 -2.83
CA SER A 173 -15.94 5.13 -2.29
C SER A 173 -16.19 3.85 -3.08
N PHE A 174 -16.49 2.78 -2.38
CA PHE A 174 -16.89 1.48 -2.94
C PHE A 174 -18.19 1.01 -2.33
N SER A 175 -19.07 0.43 -3.15
CA SER A 175 -20.21 -0.32 -2.63
C SER A 175 -19.74 -1.66 -2.07
N LYS A 176 -20.57 -2.25 -1.19
CA LYS A 176 -20.29 -3.59 -0.67
C LYS A 176 -20.19 -4.62 -1.79
N GLU A 177 -21.05 -4.52 -2.81
CA GLU A 177 -21.04 -5.42 -3.96
C GLU A 177 -19.72 -5.34 -4.76
N GLU A 178 -19.17 -4.14 -4.95
CA GLU A 178 -17.88 -3.96 -5.62
C GLU A 178 -16.71 -4.56 -4.81
N LEU A 179 -16.72 -4.37 -3.49
CA LEU A 179 -15.71 -4.97 -2.61
C LEU A 179 -15.81 -6.50 -2.61
N ASP A 180 -17.03 -7.06 -2.53
CA ASP A 180 -17.26 -8.51 -2.59
C ASP A 180 -16.79 -9.09 -3.95
N LYS A 181 -17.00 -8.38 -5.07
CA LYS A 181 -16.49 -8.78 -6.39
C LYS A 181 -14.96 -8.77 -6.44
N ILE A 182 -14.31 -7.71 -5.92
CA ILE A 182 -12.85 -7.66 -5.85
C ILE A 182 -12.32 -8.83 -5.04
N ASP A 183 -12.93 -9.11 -3.89
CA ASP A 183 -12.56 -10.23 -3.02
C ASP A 183 -12.70 -11.58 -3.70
N ALA A 184 -13.78 -11.79 -4.45
CA ALA A 184 -14.00 -13.03 -5.20
C ALA A 184 -13.01 -13.23 -6.36
N ILE A 185 -12.51 -12.15 -6.96
CA ILE A 185 -11.53 -12.22 -8.06
C ILE A 185 -10.15 -12.63 -7.53
N VAL A 186 -9.75 -12.17 -6.33
CA VAL A 186 -8.37 -12.32 -5.86
C VAL A 186 -8.16 -13.45 -4.84
N LYS A 187 -9.22 -14.06 -4.36
CA LYS A 187 -9.19 -15.30 -3.55
C LYS A 187 -8.98 -16.51 -4.42
#